data_dc71a508542e7022d7766908adeee23c
#
_entry.id   dc71a508542e7022d7766908adeee23c
#
_cell.length_a   1.000
_cell.length_b   1.000
_cell.length_c   1.000
_cell.angle_alpha   90.00
_cell.angle_beta   90.00
_cell.angle_gamma   90.00
#
_symmetry.space_group_name_H-M   'P 1'
#
loop_
_entity.id
_entity.type
_entity.pdbx_description
1 polymer ?
#
loop_
_entity_poly.entity_id
_entity_poly.type
_entity_poly.pdbx_seq_one_letter_code
_entity_poly.pdbx_strand_id
1 'polypeptide(L)'
;METKDLRKKLEAVLEALGENEAPECIEYIEEQFVGDDELFCDEPYEIANTLLQCDKPGDLPKVIRDLIEELFSAAFDDSNGDAMNDLGAQYYDGSRGFDQDFTKAVNCYKLAAAKGSRQAQENLGYCYYYGRNMPVDYEKAFHYFALGAFDGQLISLYKIGDMYRNGYYVEKNEVEAFHIYSRCLDTMTDEAAQIVAGPVLLRVGSAFLNGIGTEVDLKKALICFQQAEAYPYDMVAGGNVMYKKSLQAAIYGQTEARAKLAEALPDKEWPFE
;
A
#
# COMPACT_ATOMS: atom_id res chain seq x y z
N MET A 1 -5.52 28.19 1.60
CA MET A 1 -6.90 28.58 1.98
C MET A 1 -6.82 29.42 3.24
N GLU A 2 -7.61 30.51 3.40
CA GLU A 2 -7.56 31.32 4.61
C GLU A 2 -8.28 30.57 5.77
N THR A 3 -7.73 30.65 7.00
CA THR A 3 -8.28 29.99 8.21
C THR A 3 -9.77 30.31 8.43
N LYS A 4 -10.16 31.55 8.18
CA LYS A 4 -11.57 31.99 8.29
C LYS A 4 -12.51 31.32 7.28
N ASP A 5 -12.01 30.99 6.08
CA ASP A 5 -12.78 30.27 5.05
C ASP A 5 -12.89 28.79 5.40
N LEU A 6 -11.85 28.22 5.92
CA LEU A 6 -11.80 26.84 6.39
C LEU A 6 -12.80 26.59 7.53
N ARG A 7 -12.82 27.47 8.54
CA ARG A 7 -13.79 27.37 9.64
C ARG A 7 -15.23 27.39 9.14
N LYS A 8 -15.58 28.30 8.23
CA LYS A 8 -16.91 28.34 7.65
C LYS A 8 -17.31 27.09 6.90
N LYS A 9 -16.32 26.42 6.24
CA LYS A 9 -16.56 25.16 5.53
C LYS A 9 -16.79 24.01 6.48
N LEU A 10 -16.04 23.92 7.58
CA LEU A 10 -16.28 22.95 8.63
C LEU A 10 -17.65 23.14 9.27
N GLU A 11 -18.00 24.38 9.63
CA GLU A 11 -19.34 24.71 10.16
C GLU A 11 -20.47 24.34 9.18
N ALA A 12 -20.28 24.60 7.88
CA ALA A 12 -21.25 24.22 6.85
C ALA A 12 -21.38 22.71 6.68
N VAL A 13 -20.28 21.95 6.84
CA VAL A 13 -20.30 20.49 6.86
C VAL A 13 -21.04 19.97 8.08
N LEU A 14 -20.79 20.52 9.27
CA LEU A 14 -21.49 20.15 10.49
C LEU A 14 -23.00 20.42 10.38
N GLU A 15 -23.38 21.59 9.84
CA GLU A 15 -24.78 21.94 9.60
C GLU A 15 -25.44 21.00 8.56
N ALA A 16 -24.73 20.63 7.50
CA ALA A 16 -25.22 19.75 6.44
C ALA A 16 -25.37 18.27 6.89
N LEU A 17 -24.57 17.82 7.86
CA LEU A 17 -24.67 16.46 8.41
C LEU A 17 -25.92 16.26 9.27
N GLY A 18 -26.50 17.34 9.84
CA GLY A 18 -27.64 17.27 10.75
C GLY A 18 -27.37 16.41 12.00
N GLU A 19 -28.10 16.67 13.07
CA GLU A 19 -27.87 16.02 14.38
C GLU A 19 -27.98 14.47 14.36
N ASN A 20 -28.52 13.88 13.30
CA ASN A 20 -28.81 12.44 13.22
C ASN A 20 -28.00 11.66 12.16
N GLU A 21 -27.26 12.32 11.27
CA GLU A 21 -26.65 11.62 10.12
C GLU A 21 -25.19 11.17 10.32
N ALA A 22 -24.50 11.58 11.29
CA ALA A 22 -23.20 11.03 11.69
C ALA A 22 -22.69 11.70 12.99
N PRO A 23 -23.36 11.49 14.13
CA PRO A 23 -23.04 12.21 15.38
C PRO A 23 -21.58 12.02 15.80
N GLU A 24 -21.00 10.84 15.55
CA GLU A 24 -19.60 10.55 15.89
C GLU A 24 -18.60 11.31 14.98
N CYS A 25 -18.96 11.56 13.71
CA CYS A 25 -18.13 12.41 12.84
C CYS A 25 -18.22 13.87 13.25
N ILE A 26 -19.38 14.33 13.71
CA ILE A 26 -19.59 15.68 14.22
C ILE A 26 -18.77 15.90 15.48
N GLU A 27 -18.93 15.01 16.48
CA GLU A 27 -18.16 15.04 17.73
C GLU A 27 -16.65 15.03 17.46
N TYR A 28 -16.18 14.17 16.52
CA TYR A 28 -14.79 14.12 16.14
C TYR A 28 -14.28 15.40 15.48
N ILE A 29 -15.06 16.01 14.59
CA ILE A 29 -14.69 17.28 13.94
C ILE A 29 -14.63 18.41 15.00
N GLU A 30 -15.61 18.47 15.90
CA GLU A 30 -15.65 19.47 16.97
C GLU A 30 -14.46 19.31 17.92
N GLU A 31 -14.16 18.10 18.36
CA GLU A 31 -13.05 17.83 19.26
C GLU A 31 -11.66 18.08 18.64
N GLN A 32 -11.49 17.76 17.35
CA GLN A 32 -10.18 17.85 16.73
C GLN A 32 -9.90 19.22 16.10
N PHE A 33 -10.92 19.94 15.64
CA PHE A 33 -10.70 21.11 14.80
C PHE A 33 -11.33 22.40 15.31
N VAL A 34 -12.39 22.35 16.11
CA VAL A 34 -13.17 23.53 16.49
C VAL A 34 -13.15 23.74 17.99
N GLY A 35 -12.52 24.83 18.47
CA GLY A 35 -12.64 25.32 19.84
C GLY A 35 -13.69 26.43 19.95
N ASP A 36 -13.88 26.98 21.18
CA ASP A 36 -14.88 27.99 21.45
C ASP A 36 -14.74 29.25 20.56
N ASP A 37 -13.50 29.62 20.17
CA ASP A 37 -13.23 30.82 19.36
C ASP A 37 -12.20 30.61 18.22
N GLU A 38 -11.45 29.50 18.18
CA GLU A 38 -10.34 29.27 17.24
C GLU A 38 -10.35 27.83 16.70
N LEU A 39 -9.80 27.64 15.48
CA LEU A 39 -9.45 26.32 14.98
C LEU A 39 -8.19 25.82 15.70
N PHE A 40 -8.19 24.57 16.15
CA PHE A 40 -7.00 23.94 16.73
C PHE A 40 -5.95 23.61 15.67
N CYS A 41 -6.39 23.40 14.42
CA CYS A 41 -5.52 23.15 13.28
C CYS A 41 -6.05 23.93 12.06
N ASP A 42 -5.19 24.62 11.34
CA ASP A 42 -5.50 25.39 10.14
C ASP A 42 -4.79 24.90 8.87
N GLU A 43 -4.04 23.79 9.00
CA GLU A 43 -3.35 23.18 7.87
C GLU A 43 -4.30 22.26 7.08
N PRO A 44 -4.66 22.59 5.84
CA PRO A 44 -5.63 21.81 5.05
C PRO A 44 -5.27 20.33 4.90
N TYR A 45 -3.98 20.02 4.80
CA TYR A 45 -3.49 18.64 4.68
C TYR A 45 -3.78 17.81 5.93
N GLU A 46 -3.48 18.36 7.10
CA GLU A 46 -3.69 17.66 8.38
C GLU A 46 -5.17 17.44 8.65
N ILE A 47 -6.00 18.43 8.34
CA ILE A 47 -7.46 18.31 8.50
C ILE A 47 -8.01 17.21 7.57
N ALA A 48 -7.59 17.20 6.30
CA ALA A 48 -8.03 16.16 5.36
C ALA A 48 -7.67 14.76 5.83
N ASN A 49 -6.43 14.56 6.30
CA ASN A 49 -5.97 13.27 6.81
C ASN A 49 -6.71 12.86 8.08
N THR A 50 -6.93 13.79 9.00
CA THR A 50 -7.69 13.52 10.22
C THR A 50 -9.13 13.14 9.92
N LEU A 51 -9.80 13.81 8.98
CA LEU A 51 -11.13 13.42 8.51
C LEU A 51 -11.16 12.00 7.89
N LEU A 52 -10.14 11.62 7.15
CA LEU A 52 -9.99 10.26 6.62
C LEU A 52 -9.80 9.21 7.70
N GLN A 53 -9.17 9.56 8.82
CA GLN A 53 -8.90 8.66 9.94
C GLN A 53 -10.04 8.55 10.95
N CYS A 54 -11.11 9.32 10.76
CA CYS A 54 -12.29 9.23 11.61
C CYS A 54 -12.70 7.75 11.82
N ASP A 55 -12.67 7.28 13.06
CA ASP A 55 -12.69 5.86 13.46
C ASP A 55 -13.99 5.09 13.16
N LYS A 56 -14.87 5.63 12.30
CA LYS A 56 -16.06 4.89 11.87
C LYS A 56 -15.72 3.81 10.87
N PRO A 57 -16.16 2.58 11.12
CA PRO A 57 -16.19 1.56 10.09
C PRO A 57 -17.25 1.97 9.04
N GLY A 58 -16.82 2.22 7.82
CA GLY A 58 -17.73 2.49 6.70
C GLY A 58 -17.37 3.70 5.84
N ASP A 59 -18.32 4.06 5.00
CA ASP A 59 -18.17 5.15 4.05
C ASP A 59 -18.41 6.50 4.73
N LEU A 60 -17.55 7.47 4.43
CA LEU A 60 -17.75 8.85 4.86
C LEU A 60 -18.94 9.47 4.13
N PRO A 61 -19.74 10.32 4.79
CA PRO A 61 -20.77 11.12 4.14
C PRO A 61 -20.20 11.92 2.95
N LYS A 62 -21.01 12.09 1.91
CA LYS A 62 -20.56 12.80 0.69
C LYS A 62 -20.02 14.19 0.98
N VAL A 63 -20.66 14.94 1.87
CA VAL A 63 -20.25 16.31 2.23
C VAL A 63 -18.83 16.34 2.85
N ILE A 64 -18.46 15.31 3.65
CA ILE A 64 -17.12 15.19 4.21
C ILE A 64 -16.12 14.84 3.11
N ARG A 65 -16.45 13.94 2.20
CA ARG A 65 -15.58 13.59 1.07
C ARG A 65 -15.32 14.77 0.15
N ASP A 66 -16.36 15.54 -0.17
CA ASP A 66 -16.23 16.75 -0.99
C ASP A 66 -15.30 17.79 -0.29
N LEU A 67 -15.39 17.92 1.04
CA LEU A 67 -14.48 18.76 1.81
C LEU A 67 -13.03 18.23 1.78
N ILE A 68 -12.83 16.92 1.92
CA ILE A 68 -11.51 16.31 1.85
C ILE A 68 -10.85 16.56 0.48
N GLU A 69 -11.60 16.42 -0.63
CA GLU A 69 -11.10 16.71 -1.98
C GLU A 69 -10.65 18.17 -2.08
N GLU A 70 -11.42 19.10 -1.52
CA GLU A 70 -11.10 20.51 -1.53
C GLU A 70 -9.88 20.84 -0.67
N LEU A 71 -9.77 20.23 0.52
CA LEU A 71 -8.64 20.42 1.43
C LEU A 71 -7.33 19.90 0.82
N PHE A 72 -7.35 18.71 0.22
CA PHE A 72 -6.17 18.19 -0.48
C PHE A 72 -5.78 19.06 -1.68
N SER A 73 -6.77 19.59 -2.41
CA SER A 73 -6.49 20.51 -3.52
C SER A 73 -5.85 21.80 -3.03
N ALA A 74 -6.35 22.37 -1.93
CA ALA A 74 -5.77 23.56 -1.31
C ALA A 74 -4.34 23.30 -0.80
N ALA A 75 -4.11 22.19 -0.11
CA ALA A 75 -2.79 21.81 0.37
C ALA A 75 -1.79 21.61 -0.79
N PHE A 76 -2.23 21.07 -1.90
CA PHE A 76 -1.40 20.91 -3.10
C PHE A 76 -1.00 22.26 -3.70
N ASP A 77 -1.92 23.23 -3.76
CA ASP A 77 -1.63 24.60 -4.21
C ASP A 77 -0.59 25.26 -3.31
N ASP A 78 -0.62 25.00 -2.00
CA ASP A 78 0.35 25.45 -1.00
C ASP A 78 1.69 24.65 -1.04
N SER A 79 1.90 23.85 -2.10
CA SER A 79 3.14 23.10 -2.38
C SER A 79 3.30 21.75 -1.65
N ASN A 80 2.25 21.21 -1.05
CA ASN A 80 2.26 19.86 -0.50
C ASN A 80 1.98 18.80 -1.59
N GLY A 81 3.05 18.22 -2.14
CA GLY A 81 2.93 17.18 -3.18
C GLY A 81 2.21 15.92 -2.70
N ASP A 82 2.34 15.56 -1.42
CA ASP A 82 1.74 14.34 -0.87
C ASP A 82 0.21 14.45 -0.78
N ALA A 83 -0.36 15.64 -0.70
CA ALA A 83 -1.80 15.86 -0.70
C ALA A 83 -2.50 15.22 -1.92
N MET A 84 -1.95 15.43 -3.12
CA MET A 84 -2.49 14.78 -4.32
C MET A 84 -2.20 13.28 -4.36
N ASN A 85 -1.11 12.81 -3.76
CA ASN A 85 -0.87 11.38 -3.63
C ASN A 85 -1.96 10.71 -2.80
N ASP A 86 -2.31 11.28 -1.65
CA ASP A 86 -3.28 10.71 -0.72
C ASP A 86 -4.69 10.75 -1.30
N LEU A 87 -5.07 11.84 -1.96
CA LEU A 87 -6.32 11.90 -2.72
C LEU A 87 -6.35 10.85 -3.85
N GLY A 88 -5.23 10.69 -4.55
CA GLY A 88 -5.07 9.66 -5.58
C GLY A 88 -5.27 8.23 -5.05
N ALA A 89 -4.81 7.95 -3.82
CA ALA A 89 -5.01 6.67 -3.16
C ALA A 89 -6.49 6.40 -2.86
N GLN A 90 -7.26 7.40 -2.40
CA GLN A 90 -8.70 7.26 -2.19
C GLN A 90 -9.44 6.87 -3.48
N TYR A 91 -9.12 7.54 -4.60
CA TYR A 91 -9.69 7.18 -5.90
C TYR A 91 -9.20 5.83 -6.43
N TYR A 92 -7.96 5.44 -6.11
CA TYR A 92 -7.41 4.16 -6.57
C TYR A 92 -8.09 2.97 -5.89
N ASP A 93 -8.31 3.05 -4.58
CA ASP A 93 -8.89 1.97 -3.79
C ASP A 93 -10.42 2.01 -3.77
N GLY A 94 -11.03 3.17 -3.97
CA GLY A 94 -12.46 3.38 -3.74
C GLY A 94 -12.80 3.21 -2.26
N SER A 95 -11.88 3.59 -1.36
CA SER A 95 -12.04 3.45 0.07
C SER A 95 -12.83 4.62 0.68
N ARG A 96 -13.36 4.43 1.89
CA ARG A 96 -14.05 5.46 2.66
C ARG A 96 -15.24 6.10 1.93
N GLY A 97 -15.86 5.38 0.98
CA GLY A 97 -17.00 5.85 0.19
C GLY A 97 -16.62 6.66 -1.04
N PHE A 98 -15.34 6.87 -1.31
CA PHE A 98 -14.91 7.38 -2.61
C PHE A 98 -15.20 6.34 -3.70
N ASP A 99 -15.71 6.78 -4.83
CA ASP A 99 -15.85 5.90 -6.00
C ASP A 99 -14.47 5.56 -6.55
N GLN A 100 -14.21 4.28 -6.83
CA GLN A 100 -12.99 3.88 -7.50
C GLN A 100 -12.91 4.52 -8.89
N ASP A 101 -11.91 5.35 -9.12
CA ASP A 101 -11.65 6.03 -10.38
C ASP A 101 -10.16 6.09 -10.68
N PHE A 102 -9.68 5.12 -11.45
CA PHE A 102 -8.27 5.09 -11.85
C PHE A 102 -7.84 6.27 -12.72
N THR A 103 -8.77 6.98 -13.41
CA THR A 103 -8.45 8.18 -14.18
C THR A 103 -8.08 9.31 -13.24
N LYS A 104 -8.92 9.55 -12.24
CA LYS A 104 -8.66 10.56 -11.22
C LYS A 104 -7.39 10.20 -10.44
N ALA A 105 -7.25 8.94 -9.99
CA ALA A 105 -6.07 8.47 -9.26
C ALA A 105 -4.76 8.75 -10.02
N VAL A 106 -4.68 8.33 -11.28
CA VAL A 106 -3.47 8.56 -12.11
C VAL A 106 -3.19 10.04 -12.33
N ASN A 107 -4.22 10.87 -12.49
CA ASN A 107 -4.02 12.32 -12.62
C ASN A 107 -3.49 12.93 -11.32
N CYS A 108 -4.03 12.56 -10.17
CA CYS A 108 -3.53 12.97 -8.86
C CYS A 108 -2.05 12.54 -8.66
N TYR A 109 -1.72 11.28 -8.94
CA TYR A 109 -0.34 10.80 -8.83
C TYR A 109 0.63 11.55 -9.77
N LYS A 110 0.21 11.90 -11.00
CA LYS A 110 1.05 12.70 -11.91
C LYS A 110 1.32 14.10 -11.36
N LEU A 111 0.30 14.75 -10.78
CA LEU A 111 0.46 16.05 -10.16
C LEU A 111 1.40 15.98 -8.96
N ALA A 112 1.20 14.99 -8.08
CA ALA A 112 2.04 14.75 -6.91
C ALA A 112 3.50 14.45 -7.29
N ALA A 113 3.71 13.56 -8.26
CA ALA A 113 5.04 13.20 -8.74
C ALA A 113 5.78 14.40 -9.37
N ALA A 114 5.07 15.29 -10.08
CA ALA A 114 5.64 16.52 -10.63
C ALA A 114 6.13 17.49 -9.54
N LYS A 115 5.57 17.43 -8.33
CA LYS A 115 6.05 18.15 -7.14
C LYS A 115 7.05 17.35 -6.29
N GLY A 116 7.49 16.18 -6.74
CA GLY A 116 8.53 15.40 -6.10
C GLY A 116 8.05 14.37 -5.07
N SER A 117 6.74 14.11 -4.97
CA SER A 117 6.24 13.03 -4.11
C SER A 117 6.77 11.68 -4.58
N ARG A 118 7.59 11.04 -3.74
CA ARG A 118 8.19 9.72 -4.01
C ARG A 118 7.14 8.62 -4.01
N GLN A 119 6.17 8.72 -3.11
CA GLN A 119 5.08 7.75 -3.02
C GLN A 119 4.21 7.79 -4.28
N ALA A 120 3.95 8.98 -4.84
CA ALA A 120 3.22 9.11 -6.09
C ALA A 120 4.00 8.54 -7.29
N GLN A 121 5.32 8.66 -7.30
CA GLN A 121 6.15 8.01 -8.32
C GLN A 121 6.03 6.49 -8.26
N GLU A 122 6.08 5.90 -7.08
CA GLU A 122 5.87 4.46 -6.89
C GLU A 122 4.46 4.05 -7.34
N ASN A 123 3.43 4.79 -6.95
CA ASN A 123 2.05 4.53 -7.34
C ASN A 123 1.84 4.61 -8.87
N LEU A 124 2.53 5.53 -9.54
CA LEU A 124 2.58 5.57 -11.02
C LEU A 124 3.25 4.32 -11.59
N GLY A 125 4.33 3.84 -10.99
CA GLY A 125 4.95 2.56 -11.33
C GLY A 125 3.94 1.42 -11.33
N TYR A 126 3.12 1.32 -10.30
CA TYR A 126 2.01 0.36 -10.22
C TYR A 126 0.97 0.56 -11.31
N CYS A 127 0.56 1.81 -11.57
CA CYS A 127 -0.43 2.11 -12.61
C CYS A 127 0.04 1.67 -13.99
N TYR A 128 1.29 1.91 -14.34
CA TYR A 128 1.88 1.44 -15.60
C TYR A 128 2.09 -0.08 -15.63
N TYR A 129 2.48 -0.68 -14.49
CA TYR A 129 2.72 -2.13 -14.41
C TYR A 129 1.43 -2.94 -14.62
N TYR A 130 0.31 -2.49 -14.05
CA TYR A 130 -0.99 -3.18 -14.14
C TYR A 130 -1.92 -2.64 -15.22
N GLY A 131 -1.54 -1.57 -15.91
CA GLY A 131 -2.39 -0.94 -16.93
C GLY A 131 -3.64 -0.27 -16.33
N ARG A 132 -3.50 0.45 -15.20
CA ARG A 132 -4.62 1.15 -14.56
C ARG A 132 -4.99 2.41 -15.35
N ASN A 133 -6.17 2.40 -16.00
CA ASN A 133 -6.66 3.45 -16.90
C ASN A 133 -5.73 3.77 -18.09
N MET A 134 -4.83 2.87 -18.43
CA MET A 134 -3.90 3.00 -19.56
C MET A 134 -3.42 1.61 -19.99
N PRO A 135 -2.89 1.44 -21.21
CA PRO A 135 -2.19 0.20 -21.57
C PRO A 135 -1.02 -0.06 -20.60
N VAL A 136 -0.75 -1.34 -20.35
CA VAL A 136 0.46 -1.75 -19.62
C VAL A 136 1.70 -1.20 -20.33
N ASP A 137 2.60 -0.57 -19.56
CA ASP A 137 3.84 0.01 -20.03
C ASP A 137 4.97 -0.36 -19.05
N TYR A 138 5.60 -1.50 -19.30
CA TYR A 138 6.65 -2.01 -18.44
C TYR A 138 7.93 -1.15 -18.46
N GLU A 139 8.18 -0.40 -19.51
CA GLU A 139 9.32 0.53 -19.56
C GLU A 139 9.14 1.66 -18.54
N LYS A 140 7.97 2.31 -18.54
CA LYS A 140 7.66 3.35 -17.55
C LYS A 140 7.56 2.78 -16.15
N ALA A 141 6.95 1.60 -15.98
CA ALA A 141 6.90 0.93 -14.68
C ALA A 141 8.30 0.70 -14.11
N PHE A 142 9.22 0.16 -14.94
CA PHE A 142 10.60 -0.05 -14.54
C PHE A 142 11.29 1.24 -14.15
N HIS A 143 11.12 2.31 -14.96
CA HIS A 143 11.71 3.61 -14.66
C HIS A 143 11.27 4.15 -13.30
N TYR A 144 9.96 4.14 -13.00
CA TYR A 144 9.44 4.62 -11.72
C TYR A 144 9.89 3.74 -10.55
N PHE A 145 9.86 2.41 -10.70
CA PHE A 145 10.35 1.52 -9.65
C PHE A 145 11.87 1.64 -9.45
N ALA A 146 12.66 1.89 -10.52
CA ALA A 146 14.09 2.12 -10.38
C ALA A 146 14.40 3.40 -9.59
N LEU A 147 13.64 4.48 -9.79
CA LEU A 147 13.73 5.70 -8.98
C LEU A 147 13.41 5.42 -7.52
N GLY A 148 12.28 4.76 -7.24
CA GLY A 148 11.91 4.39 -5.87
C GLY A 148 12.92 3.47 -5.19
N ALA A 149 13.45 2.48 -5.90
CA ALA A 149 14.48 1.58 -5.39
C ALA A 149 15.79 2.31 -5.09
N PHE A 150 16.18 3.30 -5.90
CA PHE A 150 17.32 4.17 -5.66
C PHE A 150 17.14 5.00 -4.38
N ASP A 151 15.93 5.45 -4.11
CA ASP A 151 15.55 6.18 -2.88
C ASP A 151 15.33 5.26 -1.66
N GLY A 152 15.58 3.95 -1.80
CA GLY A 152 15.48 2.98 -0.72
C GLY A 152 14.08 2.41 -0.48
N GLN A 153 13.11 2.66 -1.38
CA GLN A 153 11.77 2.08 -1.28
C GLN A 153 11.80 0.58 -1.58
N LEU A 154 11.57 -0.24 -0.56
CA LEU A 154 11.65 -1.71 -0.66
C LEU A 154 10.56 -2.31 -1.56
N ILE A 155 9.39 -1.67 -1.62
CA ILE A 155 8.30 -2.09 -2.53
C ILE A 155 8.78 -1.95 -3.98
N SER A 156 9.33 -0.81 -4.35
CA SER A 156 9.90 -0.57 -5.66
C SER A 156 11.04 -1.54 -5.97
N LEU A 157 11.90 -1.83 -4.98
CA LEU A 157 13.01 -2.76 -5.14
C LEU A 157 12.53 -4.18 -5.46
N TYR A 158 11.59 -4.76 -4.70
CA TYR A 158 11.12 -6.11 -5.03
C TYR A 158 10.31 -6.16 -6.34
N LYS A 159 9.68 -5.04 -6.74
CA LYS A 159 9.01 -4.96 -8.05
C LYS A 159 10.00 -5.02 -9.20
N ILE A 160 11.18 -4.40 -9.07
CA ILE A 160 12.29 -4.62 -10.01
C ILE A 160 12.65 -6.11 -10.07
N GLY A 161 12.73 -6.79 -8.94
CA GLY A 161 12.91 -8.25 -8.89
C GLY A 161 11.83 -9.01 -9.66
N ASP A 162 10.55 -8.63 -9.51
CA ASP A 162 9.45 -9.23 -10.28
C ASP A 162 9.64 -9.02 -11.79
N MET A 163 10.14 -7.86 -12.21
CA MET A 163 10.38 -7.56 -13.63
C MET A 163 11.53 -8.39 -14.20
N TYR A 164 12.62 -8.59 -13.47
CA TYR A 164 13.68 -9.52 -13.86
C TYR A 164 13.21 -10.96 -13.90
N ARG A 165 12.42 -11.39 -12.93
CA ARG A 165 11.88 -12.76 -12.89
C ARG A 165 11.01 -13.09 -14.10
N ASN A 166 10.21 -12.12 -14.55
CA ASN A 166 9.23 -12.32 -15.61
C ASN A 166 9.74 -11.88 -17.00
N GLY A 167 10.85 -11.17 -17.09
CA GLY A 167 11.34 -10.59 -18.33
C GLY A 167 10.48 -9.41 -18.82
N TYR A 168 9.96 -8.60 -17.90
CA TYR A 168 9.16 -7.43 -18.21
C TYR A 168 10.06 -6.22 -18.45
N TYR A 169 10.16 -5.74 -19.70
CA TYR A 169 11.05 -4.69 -20.17
C TYR A 169 12.54 -5.05 -20.14
N VAL A 170 12.97 -5.80 -19.15
CA VAL A 170 14.36 -6.28 -19.01
C VAL A 170 14.45 -7.75 -19.42
N GLU A 171 15.65 -8.22 -19.82
CA GLU A 171 15.88 -9.64 -20.07
C GLU A 171 15.60 -10.46 -18.81
N LYS A 172 14.90 -11.59 -18.99
CA LYS A 172 14.56 -12.48 -17.88
C LYS A 172 15.83 -12.99 -17.20
N ASN A 173 15.96 -12.72 -15.90
CA ASN A 173 17.09 -13.15 -15.08
C ASN A 173 16.61 -13.55 -13.67
N GLU A 174 16.38 -14.83 -13.49
CA GLU A 174 15.87 -15.38 -12.23
C GLU A 174 16.90 -15.28 -11.08
N VAL A 175 18.19 -15.35 -11.41
CA VAL A 175 19.28 -15.21 -10.42
C VAL A 175 19.29 -13.78 -9.87
N GLU A 176 19.23 -12.80 -10.75
CA GLU A 176 19.18 -11.39 -10.35
C GLU A 176 17.90 -11.09 -9.55
N ALA A 177 16.76 -11.63 -9.96
CA ALA A 177 15.52 -11.50 -9.22
C ALA A 177 15.64 -12.02 -7.78
N PHE A 178 16.25 -13.20 -7.60
CA PHE A 178 16.50 -13.79 -6.30
C PHE A 178 17.45 -12.93 -5.44
N HIS A 179 18.52 -12.40 -6.02
CA HIS A 179 19.44 -11.47 -5.34
C HIS A 179 18.71 -10.19 -4.87
N ILE A 180 17.84 -9.62 -5.71
CA ILE A 180 17.06 -8.44 -5.37
C ILE A 180 16.11 -8.73 -4.20
N TYR A 181 15.39 -9.87 -4.22
CA TYR A 181 14.50 -10.25 -3.11
C TYR A 181 15.28 -10.50 -1.81
N SER A 182 16.43 -11.17 -1.88
CA SER A 182 17.29 -11.39 -0.72
C SER A 182 17.77 -10.07 -0.14
N ARG A 183 18.21 -9.14 -1.00
CA ARG A 183 18.61 -7.80 -0.58
C ARG A 183 17.47 -7.04 0.10
N CYS A 184 16.22 -7.19 -0.36
CA CYS A 184 15.07 -6.59 0.33
C CYS A 184 14.97 -7.09 1.79
N LEU A 185 15.16 -8.39 2.03
CA LEU A 185 15.13 -8.94 3.38
C LEU A 185 16.30 -8.46 4.24
N ASP A 186 17.49 -8.37 3.66
CA ASP A 186 18.72 -7.97 4.37
C ASP A 186 18.73 -6.48 4.78
N THR A 187 18.01 -5.63 4.01
CA THR A 187 17.97 -4.17 4.25
C THR A 187 16.69 -3.70 4.93
N MET A 188 15.79 -4.62 5.26
CA MET A 188 14.48 -4.30 5.81
C MET A 188 14.59 -3.87 7.28
N THR A 189 13.92 -2.77 7.61
CA THR A 189 13.70 -2.36 9.01
C THR A 189 12.46 -3.03 9.59
N ASP A 190 12.34 -3.09 10.92
CA ASP A 190 11.18 -3.70 11.59
C ASP A 190 9.86 -3.03 11.17
N GLU A 191 9.86 -1.72 10.96
CA GLU A 191 8.69 -0.96 10.50
C GLU A 191 8.30 -1.36 9.07
N ALA A 192 9.28 -1.40 8.15
CA ALA A 192 9.05 -1.80 6.76
C ALA A 192 8.62 -3.28 6.64
N ALA A 193 9.05 -4.13 7.56
CA ALA A 193 8.74 -5.55 7.57
C ALA A 193 7.24 -5.82 7.62
N GLN A 194 6.47 -5.00 8.34
CA GLN A 194 5.02 -5.17 8.45
C GLN A 194 4.30 -5.13 7.09
N ILE A 195 4.85 -4.38 6.14
CA ILE A 195 4.23 -4.19 4.81
C ILE A 195 4.90 -5.07 3.75
N VAL A 196 6.24 -5.17 3.80
CA VAL A 196 7.05 -5.71 2.68
C VAL A 196 7.49 -7.15 2.91
N ALA A 197 7.68 -7.59 4.16
CA ALA A 197 8.25 -8.91 4.42
C ALA A 197 7.41 -10.06 3.86
N GLY A 198 6.10 -10.06 4.09
CA GLY A 198 5.21 -11.10 3.59
C GLY A 198 5.32 -11.31 2.07
N PRO A 199 5.11 -10.29 1.24
CA PRO A 199 5.28 -10.35 -0.21
C PRO A 199 6.68 -10.83 -0.66
N VAL A 200 7.75 -10.39 -0.01
CA VAL A 200 9.12 -10.78 -0.38
C VAL A 200 9.43 -12.22 0.05
N LEU A 201 9.05 -12.62 1.27
CA LEU A 201 9.21 -13.98 1.77
C LEU A 201 8.48 -15.02 0.91
N LEU A 202 7.30 -14.69 0.37
CA LEU A 202 6.61 -15.56 -0.59
C LEU A 202 7.43 -15.80 -1.86
N ARG A 203 8.12 -14.78 -2.36
CA ARG A 203 8.98 -14.87 -3.55
C ARG A 203 10.24 -15.69 -3.28
N VAL A 204 10.90 -15.42 -2.17
CA VAL A 204 12.09 -16.15 -1.73
C VAL A 204 11.76 -17.61 -1.41
N GLY A 205 10.65 -17.88 -0.71
CA GLY A 205 10.17 -19.23 -0.45
C GLY A 205 9.86 -20.01 -1.72
N SER A 206 9.20 -19.36 -2.70
CA SER A 206 8.95 -19.94 -4.02
C SER A 206 10.25 -20.21 -4.80
N ALA A 207 11.25 -19.33 -4.66
CA ALA A 207 12.57 -19.52 -5.28
C ALA A 207 13.27 -20.76 -4.72
N PHE A 208 13.34 -20.92 -3.41
CA PHE A 208 13.90 -22.11 -2.76
C PHE A 208 13.11 -23.40 -3.03
N LEU A 209 11.77 -23.30 -3.12
CA LEU A 209 10.92 -24.47 -3.37
C LEU A 209 11.12 -25.06 -4.77
N ASN A 210 11.37 -24.21 -5.77
CA ASN A 210 11.37 -24.58 -7.17
C ASN A 210 12.73 -24.38 -7.87
N GLY A 211 13.75 -23.94 -7.16
CA GLY A 211 15.07 -23.67 -7.75
C GLY A 211 15.07 -22.48 -8.70
N ILE A 212 14.28 -21.44 -8.43
CA ILE A 212 14.17 -20.25 -9.29
C ILE A 212 15.26 -19.26 -8.92
N GLY A 213 16.30 -19.15 -9.73
CA GLY A 213 17.46 -18.29 -9.49
C GLY A 213 18.35 -18.68 -8.32
N THR A 214 18.09 -19.84 -7.68
CA THR A 214 18.86 -20.43 -6.60
C THR A 214 18.73 -21.96 -6.63
N GLU A 215 19.52 -22.67 -5.84
CA GLU A 215 19.31 -24.10 -5.65
C GLU A 215 18.05 -24.40 -4.83
N VAL A 216 17.45 -25.58 -5.06
CA VAL A 216 16.30 -26.03 -4.28
C VAL A 216 16.72 -26.26 -2.83
N ASP A 217 16.05 -25.61 -1.89
CA ASP A 217 16.20 -25.80 -0.45
C ASP A 217 14.82 -25.83 0.22
N LEU A 218 14.28 -27.03 0.36
CA LEU A 218 12.92 -27.24 0.87
C LEU A 218 12.75 -26.77 2.33
N LYS A 219 13.83 -26.81 3.13
CA LYS A 219 13.79 -26.34 4.53
C LYS A 219 13.70 -24.81 4.58
N LYS A 220 14.54 -24.12 3.80
CA LYS A 220 14.46 -22.66 3.69
C LYS A 220 13.15 -22.22 3.08
N ALA A 221 12.62 -22.92 2.07
CA ALA A 221 11.31 -22.67 1.51
C ALA A 221 10.22 -22.72 2.59
N LEU A 222 10.20 -23.78 3.40
CA LEU A 222 9.23 -23.94 4.49
C LEU A 222 9.34 -22.80 5.52
N ILE A 223 10.55 -22.44 5.95
CA ILE A 223 10.78 -21.33 6.90
C ILE A 223 10.27 -20.01 6.31
N CYS A 224 10.58 -19.71 5.05
CA CYS A 224 10.11 -18.48 4.40
C CYS A 224 8.58 -18.42 4.35
N PHE A 225 7.91 -19.52 4.01
CA PHE A 225 6.44 -19.54 3.98
C PHE A 225 5.81 -19.46 5.37
N GLN A 226 6.43 -20.05 6.40
CA GLN A 226 5.98 -19.89 7.79
C GLN A 226 6.10 -18.45 8.26
N GLN A 227 7.21 -17.80 7.97
CA GLN A 227 7.39 -16.38 8.27
C GLN A 227 6.43 -15.50 7.45
N ALA A 228 6.23 -15.82 6.16
CA ALA A 228 5.29 -15.08 5.31
C ALA A 228 3.85 -15.18 5.79
N GLU A 229 3.44 -16.26 6.46
CA GLU A 229 2.11 -16.42 7.03
C GLU A 229 1.85 -15.47 8.21
N ALA A 230 2.86 -15.21 9.03
CA ALA A 230 2.73 -14.39 10.23
C ALA A 230 2.31 -12.94 9.93
N TYR A 231 2.86 -12.33 8.88
CA TYR A 231 2.60 -10.93 8.55
C TYR A 231 1.15 -10.61 8.10
N PRO A 232 0.52 -11.39 7.20
CA PRO A 232 -0.86 -11.11 6.78
C PRO A 232 -1.91 -11.66 7.75
N TYR A 233 -1.55 -12.54 8.70
CA TYR A 233 -2.51 -13.21 9.56
C TYR A 233 -3.35 -12.23 10.39
N ASP A 234 -2.70 -11.32 11.11
CA ASP A 234 -3.37 -10.34 11.95
C ASP A 234 -4.21 -9.36 11.14
N MET A 235 -3.73 -8.99 9.95
CA MET A 235 -4.44 -8.10 9.02
C MET A 235 -5.74 -8.76 8.50
N VAL A 236 -5.69 -10.04 8.16
CA VAL A 236 -6.87 -10.79 7.69
C VAL A 236 -7.84 -11.05 8.85
N ALA A 237 -7.33 -11.38 10.05
CA ALA A 237 -8.13 -11.54 11.26
C ALA A 237 -8.85 -10.24 11.63
N GLY A 238 -8.23 -9.08 11.40
CA GLY A 238 -8.82 -7.74 11.53
C GLY A 238 -9.79 -7.34 10.42
N GLY A 239 -10.10 -8.24 9.46
CA GLY A 239 -11.08 -8.01 8.39
C GLY A 239 -10.50 -7.45 7.07
N ASN A 240 -9.19 -7.25 6.97
CA ASN A 240 -8.55 -6.78 5.73
C ASN A 240 -8.42 -7.90 4.69
N VAL A 241 -9.36 -7.93 3.74
CA VAL A 241 -9.43 -8.97 2.70
C VAL A 241 -8.30 -8.90 1.66
N MET A 242 -7.58 -7.78 1.57
CA MET A 242 -6.50 -7.59 0.59
C MET A 242 -5.36 -8.60 0.83
N TYR A 243 -5.07 -8.92 2.08
CA TYR A 243 -4.01 -9.87 2.46
C TYR A 243 -4.41 -11.34 2.38
N LYS A 244 -5.68 -11.65 2.14
CA LYS A 244 -6.19 -13.03 2.09
C LYS A 244 -5.47 -13.89 1.06
N LYS A 245 -5.14 -13.34 -0.11
CA LYS A 245 -4.42 -14.07 -1.16
C LYS A 245 -2.98 -14.39 -0.75
N SER A 246 -2.32 -13.46 -0.06
CA SER A 246 -0.95 -13.67 0.44
C SER A 246 -0.91 -14.73 1.53
N LEU A 247 -1.88 -14.70 2.44
CA LEU A 247 -2.04 -15.73 3.48
C LEU A 247 -2.28 -17.13 2.85
N GLN A 248 -3.19 -17.23 1.88
CA GLN A 248 -3.44 -18.48 1.16
C GLN A 248 -2.20 -18.99 0.44
N ALA A 249 -1.43 -18.11 -0.20
CA ALA A 249 -0.19 -18.47 -0.88
C ALA A 249 0.87 -19.00 0.10
N ALA A 250 0.99 -18.41 1.29
CA ALA A 250 1.91 -18.87 2.34
C ALA A 250 1.52 -20.27 2.84
N ILE A 251 0.25 -20.50 3.15
CA ILE A 251 -0.28 -21.80 3.59
C ILE A 251 -0.07 -22.88 2.51
N TYR A 252 -0.37 -22.54 1.25
CA TYR A 252 -0.16 -23.46 0.13
C TYR A 252 1.32 -23.82 -0.04
N GLY A 253 2.21 -22.82 -0.01
CA GLY A 253 3.66 -23.02 -0.11
C GLY A 253 4.22 -23.89 1.01
N GLN A 254 3.75 -23.73 2.25
CA GLN A 254 4.11 -24.62 3.36
C GLN A 254 3.69 -26.07 3.11
N THR A 255 2.47 -26.26 2.64
CA THR A 255 1.92 -27.59 2.35
C THR A 255 2.75 -28.30 1.29
N GLU A 256 3.09 -27.59 0.20
CA GLU A 256 3.91 -28.13 -0.88
C GLU A 256 5.34 -28.44 -0.43
N ALA A 257 5.97 -27.53 0.35
CA ALA A 257 7.32 -27.75 0.88
C ALA A 257 7.37 -28.96 1.82
N ARG A 258 6.37 -29.14 2.70
CA ARG A 258 6.27 -30.31 3.58
C ARG A 258 6.08 -31.61 2.80
N ALA A 259 5.23 -31.62 1.77
CA ALA A 259 5.03 -32.79 0.92
C ALA A 259 6.34 -33.23 0.24
N LYS A 260 7.05 -32.29 -0.39
CA LYS A 260 8.35 -32.57 -1.03
C LYS A 260 9.42 -33.01 -0.02
N LEU A 261 9.42 -32.44 1.21
CA LEU A 261 10.33 -32.90 2.28
C LEU A 261 10.02 -34.33 2.72
N ALA A 262 8.75 -34.69 2.85
CA ALA A 262 8.35 -36.06 3.20
C ALA A 262 8.76 -37.08 2.13
N GLU A 263 8.63 -36.72 0.85
CA GLU A 263 9.10 -37.57 -0.26
C GLU A 263 10.62 -37.72 -0.27
N ALA A 264 11.36 -36.65 0.06
CA ALA A 264 12.82 -36.66 0.06
C ALA A 264 13.44 -37.40 1.27
N LEU A 265 12.69 -37.57 2.37
CA LEU A 265 13.15 -38.17 3.64
C LEU A 265 12.16 -39.22 4.15
N PRO A 266 11.85 -40.25 3.34
CA PRO A 266 10.80 -41.25 3.67
C PRO A 266 11.03 -42.05 4.94
N ASP A 267 12.29 -42.20 5.41
CA ASP A 267 12.66 -43.07 6.52
C ASP A 267 13.20 -42.30 7.75
N LYS A 268 13.05 -40.99 7.80
CA LYS A 268 13.51 -40.16 8.95
C LYS A 268 12.34 -39.57 9.71
N GLU A 269 12.39 -39.73 11.04
CA GLU A 269 11.49 -39.00 11.95
C GLU A 269 11.51 -37.49 11.65
N TRP A 270 10.34 -36.93 11.52
CA TRP A 270 10.16 -35.48 11.30
C TRP A 270 10.73 -34.71 12.48
N PRO A 271 11.64 -33.76 12.29
CA PRO A 271 12.20 -32.99 13.39
C PRO A 271 11.23 -31.95 13.99
N PHE A 272 9.95 -31.99 13.61
CA PHE A 272 8.96 -30.99 13.95
C PHE A 272 7.58 -31.62 14.30
N GLU A 273 7.55 -32.65 15.15
CA GLU A 273 6.33 -33.02 15.86
C GLU A 273 6.14 -32.18 17.13
#